data_c0966afffbb747a5a266173b6c6cc83e
#
_entry.id   c0966afffbb747a5a266173b6c6cc83e
#
_cell.length_a   1.000
_cell.length_b   1.000
_cell.length_c   1.000
_cell.angle_alpha   90.00
_cell.angle_beta   90.00
_cell.angle_gamma   90.00
#
_symmetry.space_group_name_H-M   'P 1'
#
loop_
_entity.id
_entity.type
_entity.pdbx_description
1 polymer ?
#
loop_
_entity_poly.entity_id
_entity_poly.type
_entity_poly.pdbx_seq_one_letter_code
_entity_poly.pdbx_strand_id
1 'polypeptide(L)'
;MLTQTTALAPDGRPWQQVTLRNKSGMTVTVADWGATLLSAEVPLADGSLRRPLLGCAKLEDYARQAAFLGASVGRYANRIGHSRFPLAGQVVNVTPSNDAGHQLHGGPEGFDKRRWRIVRADEQEVLFALTSPDGDQGFPGTLQATAHYRLTDDNRIAITYRATVDQPCPVNMTNHVYFNLDGEQGDVRQHQLQILAQRYLPVESDGIPDGELKDVANTSFDFRQPKTIAADFLADADQQKVKGYDHAFLLDAKGDASQPAAQVWSQDGKLQMTVYTSAPALQFYSGNYLGGTPSQTTEPYADWQGLALESEFLPDSPNHPQWPQPDCVLRPGQEYVSLTEYQFIAR
;
A
#
# COMPACT_ATOMS: atom_id res chain seq x y z
N MET A 1 -7.23 21.86 -1.46
CA MET A 1 -6.57 23.09 -1.96
C MET A 1 -5.18 22.75 -2.50
N LEU A 2 -4.86 23.12 -3.74
CA LEU A 2 -3.53 22.92 -4.35
C LEU A 2 -2.53 23.95 -3.82
N THR A 3 -1.38 23.51 -3.38
CA THR A 3 -0.28 24.35 -2.89
C THR A 3 1.04 23.93 -3.54
N GLN A 4 1.79 24.87 -4.06
CA GLN A 4 3.18 24.66 -4.47
C GLN A 4 4.08 24.97 -3.29
N THR A 5 5.00 24.06 -2.99
CA THR A 5 5.94 24.22 -1.87
C THR A 5 7.24 24.91 -2.33
N THR A 6 8.11 25.27 -1.38
CA THR A 6 9.49 25.71 -1.68
C THR A 6 10.48 24.54 -1.72
N ALA A 7 10.11 23.38 -1.17
CA ALA A 7 10.93 22.16 -1.20
C ALA A 7 11.00 21.61 -2.62
N LEU A 8 12.18 21.18 -3.04
CA LEU A 8 12.41 20.61 -4.36
C LEU A 8 12.34 19.08 -4.30
N ALA A 9 11.61 18.49 -5.25
CA ALA A 9 11.62 17.06 -5.49
C ALA A 9 12.92 16.64 -6.23
N PRO A 10 13.22 15.33 -6.32
CA PRO A 10 14.43 14.85 -6.97
C PRO A 10 14.59 15.28 -8.44
N ASP A 11 13.52 15.65 -9.13
CA ASP A 11 13.56 16.19 -10.50
C ASP A 11 13.91 17.69 -10.56
N GLY A 12 14.23 18.32 -9.43
CA GLY A 12 14.63 19.72 -9.32
C GLY A 12 13.47 20.72 -9.37
N ARG A 13 12.21 20.27 -9.41
CA ARG A 13 11.02 21.12 -9.38
C ARG A 13 10.37 21.13 -8.01
N PRO A 14 9.69 22.22 -7.59
CA PRO A 14 8.93 22.24 -6.36
C PRO A 14 7.90 21.11 -6.28
N TRP A 15 7.72 20.54 -5.09
CA TRP A 15 6.60 19.65 -4.80
C TRP A 15 5.28 20.39 -4.92
N GLN A 16 4.27 19.70 -5.43
CA GLN A 16 2.89 20.16 -5.38
C GLN A 16 2.10 19.28 -4.41
N GLN A 17 1.36 19.90 -3.53
CA GLN A 17 0.50 19.23 -2.55
C GLN A 17 -0.95 19.62 -2.77
N VAL A 18 -1.85 18.66 -2.56
CA VAL A 18 -3.29 18.89 -2.55
C VAL A 18 -3.83 18.46 -1.20
N THR A 19 -4.43 19.41 -0.48
CA THR A 19 -5.16 19.11 0.76
C THR A 19 -6.65 19.02 0.47
N LEU A 20 -7.21 17.83 0.70
CA LEU A 20 -8.62 17.52 0.61
C LEU A 20 -9.27 17.75 1.98
N ARG A 21 -10.55 18.13 1.97
CA ARG A 21 -11.33 18.35 3.18
C ARG A 21 -12.77 17.90 2.96
N ASN A 22 -13.34 17.20 3.92
CA ASN A 22 -14.75 16.84 3.92
C ASN A 22 -15.56 17.69 4.91
N LYS A 23 -16.88 17.48 4.93
CA LYS A 23 -17.80 18.25 5.79
C LYS A 23 -17.71 17.86 7.26
N SER A 24 -17.21 16.69 7.59
CA SER A 24 -16.99 16.26 8.99
C SER A 24 -15.71 16.80 9.61
N GLY A 25 -14.90 17.56 8.85
CA GLY A 25 -13.68 18.20 9.32
C GLY A 25 -12.41 17.35 9.15
N MET A 26 -12.51 16.16 8.58
CA MET A 26 -11.33 15.37 8.22
C MET A 26 -10.57 16.06 7.09
N THR A 27 -9.23 16.00 7.16
CA THR A 27 -8.34 16.48 6.09
C THR A 27 -7.39 15.38 5.65
N VAL A 28 -7.01 15.42 4.37
CA VAL A 28 -6.03 14.50 3.77
C VAL A 28 -5.11 15.29 2.85
N THR A 29 -3.81 15.09 2.98
CA THR A 29 -2.84 15.74 2.09
C THR A 29 -2.11 14.70 1.25
N VAL A 30 -2.06 14.94 -0.06
CA VAL A 30 -1.36 14.12 -1.05
C VAL A 30 -0.40 14.97 -1.86
N ALA A 31 0.70 14.39 -2.35
CA ALA A 31 1.72 15.06 -3.13
C ALA A 31 1.86 14.46 -4.53
N ASP A 32 2.37 15.25 -5.46
CA ASP A 32 2.57 14.86 -6.85
C ASP A 32 3.78 13.94 -7.09
N TRP A 33 4.77 13.92 -6.21
CA TRP A 33 5.86 12.96 -6.25
C TRP A 33 5.41 11.63 -5.64
N GLY A 34 5.45 10.54 -6.42
CA GLY A 34 4.95 9.23 -6.02
C GLY A 34 3.41 9.16 -5.88
N ALA A 35 2.66 10.21 -6.24
CA ALA A 35 1.24 10.37 -5.86
C ALA A 35 1.05 9.97 -4.39
N THR A 36 1.89 10.52 -3.51
CA THR A 36 2.09 10.08 -2.12
C THR A 36 1.01 10.60 -1.20
N LEU A 37 0.37 9.72 -0.43
CA LEU A 37 -0.50 10.06 0.69
C LEU A 37 0.37 10.49 1.89
N LEU A 38 0.45 11.80 2.15
CA LEU A 38 1.37 12.35 3.15
C LEU A 38 0.82 12.33 4.56
N SER A 39 -0.46 12.66 4.72
CA SER A 39 -1.08 12.79 6.05
C SER A 39 -2.60 12.73 5.98
N ALA A 40 -3.20 12.39 7.13
CA ALA A 40 -4.62 12.58 7.39
C ALA A 40 -4.80 13.12 8.82
N GLU A 41 -5.80 13.98 9.02
CA GLU A 41 -6.27 14.41 10.34
C GLU A 41 -7.73 14.01 10.48
N VAL A 42 -8.00 13.14 11.45
CA VAL A 42 -9.32 12.56 11.70
C VAL A 42 -9.90 13.14 12.98
N PRO A 43 -11.08 13.80 12.94
CA PRO A 43 -11.76 14.25 14.15
C PRO A 43 -12.21 13.07 15.01
N LEU A 44 -11.87 13.08 16.30
CA LEU A 44 -12.36 12.11 17.29
C LEU A 44 -13.66 12.58 17.93
N ALA A 45 -14.33 11.67 18.65
CA ALA A 45 -15.59 11.96 19.33
C ALA A 45 -15.48 13.04 20.42
N ASP A 46 -14.30 13.22 21.01
CA ASP A 46 -14.01 14.26 22.00
C ASP A 46 -13.64 15.63 21.38
N GLY A 47 -13.70 15.75 20.06
CA GLY A 47 -13.36 16.96 19.29
C GLY A 47 -11.86 17.17 19.04
N SER A 48 -11.00 16.32 19.56
CA SER A 48 -9.57 16.35 19.21
C SER A 48 -9.32 15.78 17.81
N LEU A 49 -8.15 16.09 17.24
CA LEU A 49 -7.72 15.56 15.95
C LEU A 49 -6.68 14.45 16.15
N ARG A 50 -6.82 13.36 15.42
CA ARG A 50 -5.86 12.25 15.37
C ARG A 50 -5.18 12.18 14.01
N ARG A 51 -3.87 11.96 14.01
CA ARG A 51 -3.07 11.68 12.79
C ARG A 51 -2.73 10.21 12.74
N PRO A 52 -3.54 9.37 12.06
CA PRO A 52 -3.35 7.93 12.06
C PRO A 52 -2.34 7.44 11.00
N LEU A 53 -1.77 8.30 10.18
CA LEU A 53 -0.79 7.94 9.14
C LEU A 53 0.61 8.32 9.57
N LEU A 54 1.57 7.42 9.34
CA LEU A 54 2.98 7.76 9.47
C LEU A 54 3.44 8.60 8.27
N GLY A 55 4.35 9.53 8.51
CA GLY A 55 4.90 10.41 7.48
C GLY A 55 6.22 11.02 7.91
N CYS A 56 6.77 11.92 7.09
CA CYS A 56 7.99 12.66 7.38
C CYS A 56 7.68 14.14 7.66
N ALA A 57 8.47 14.77 8.52
CA ALA A 57 8.35 16.20 8.80
C ALA A 57 8.74 17.06 7.58
N LYS A 58 9.63 16.56 6.74
CA LYS A 58 10.14 17.26 5.57
C LYS A 58 9.84 16.47 4.30
N LEU A 59 9.47 17.17 3.23
CA LEU A 59 9.18 16.54 1.93
C LEU A 59 10.41 15.85 1.32
N GLU A 60 11.59 16.40 1.54
CA GLU A 60 12.84 15.84 1.05
C GLU A 60 13.12 14.44 1.64
N ASP A 61 12.63 14.18 2.86
CA ASP A 61 12.82 12.89 3.52
C ASP A 61 11.98 11.79 2.88
N TYR A 62 10.82 12.13 2.29
CA TYR A 62 10.04 11.18 1.49
C TYR A 62 10.81 10.65 0.27
N ALA A 63 11.68 11.46 -0.32
CA ALA A 63 12.50 11.06 -1.45
C ALA A 63 13.74 10.22 -1.06
N ARG A 64 14.12 10.22 0.23
CA ARG A 64 15.34 9.57 0.75
C ARG A 64 15.06 8.28 1.51
N GLN A 65 13.85 8.14 2.08
CA GLN A 65 13.47 6.96 2.84
C GLN A 65 13.23 5.74 1.94
N ALA A 66 13.43 4.54 2.48
CA ALA A 66 13.29 3.27 1.77
C ALA A 66 12.03 2.47 2.16
N ALA A 67 11.16 3.05 3.01
CA ALA A 67 9.95 2.39 3.51
C ALA A 67 8.72 2.65 2.64
N PHE A 68 8.83 3.37 1.52
CA PHE A 68 7.72 3.71 0.61
C PHE A 68 6.56 4.46 1.28
N LEU A 69 6.81 5.21 2.36
CA LEU A 69 5.80 5.89 3.18
C LEU A 69 4.73 6.60 2.32
N GLY A 70 3.51 6.05 2.31
CA GLY A 70 2.34 6.62 1.62
C GLY A 70 2.40 6.64 0.10
N ALA A 71 3.47 6.13 -0.52
CA ALA A 71 3.66 6.20 -1.97
C ALA A 71 2.71 5.28 -2.74
N SER A 72 2.34 5.70 -3.95
CA SER A 72 1.72 4.83 -4.95
C SER A 72 2.80 4.01 -5.62
N VAL A 73 2.74 2.69 -5.51
CA VAL A 73 3.71 1.75 -6.07
C VAL A 73 3.18 1.04 -7.32
N GLY A 74 4.04 0.76 -8.24
CA GLY A 74 3.78 0.14 -9.54
C GLY A 74 5.04 0.18 -10.43
N ARG A 75 5.02 -0.49 -11.63
CA ARG A 75 3.85 -1.16 -12.26
C ARG A 75 3.33 -2.35 -11.47
N TYR A 76 4.21 -3.05 -10.74
CA TYR A 76 3.86 -4.25 -10.01
C TYR A 76 4.22 -4.08 -8.53
N ALA A 77 3.19 -4.00 -7.68
CA ALA A 77 3.32 -3.95 -6.23
C ALA A 77 3.84 -5.29 -5.69
N ASN A 78 4.57 -5.23 -4.58
CA ASN A 78 5.25 -6.35 -3.96
C ASN A 78 6.32 -6.97 -4.88
N ARG A 79 6.64 -8.26 -4.73
CA ARG A 79 7.80 -8.90 -5.35
C ARG A 79 7.47 -9.63 -6.63
N ILE A 80 8.46 -9.64 -7.55
CA ILE A 80 8.56 -10.59 -8.66
C ILE A 80 9.85 -11.38 -8.46
N GLY A 81 9.69 -12.69 -8.23
CA GLY A 81 10.78 -13.61 -7.94
C GLY A 81 11.81 -13.67 -9.07
N HIS A 82 13.11 -13.59 -8.71
CA HIS A 82 14.24 -13.61 -9.65
C HIS A 82 14.12 -12.57 -10.78
N SER A 83 13.35 -11.50 -10.55
CA SER A 83 13.10 -10.41 -11.50
C SER A 83 12.70 -10.89 -12.89
N ARG A 84 11.91 -11.95 -12.99
CA ARG A 84 11.46 -12.52 -14.26
C ARG A 84 10.11 -13.22 -14.15
N PHE A 85 9.41 -13.28 -15.27
CA PHE A 85 8.14 -13.99 -15.39
C PHE A 85 7.88 -14.46 -16.82
N PRO A 86 7.07 -15.52 -17.02
CA PRO A 86 6.65 -15.96 -18.33
C PRO A 86 5.54 -15.04 -18.87
N LEU A 87 5.62 -14.67 -20.14
CA LEU A 87 4.60 -13.91 -20.85
C LEU A 87 4.58 -14.31 -22.32
N ALA A 88 3.43 -14.75 -22.82
CA ALA A 88 3.25 -15.14 -24.22
C ALA A 88 4.31 -16.13 -24.75
N GLY A 89 4.71 -17.09 -23.92
CA GLY A 89 5.70 -18.12 -24.28
C GLY A 89 7.17 -17.68 -24.21
N GLN A 90 7.43 -16.45 -23.74
CA GLN A 90 8.79 -15.93 -23.53
C GLN A 90 9.02 -15.63 -22.06
N VAL A 91 10.27 -15.51 -21.66
CA VAL A 91 10.67 -15.02 -20.33
C VAL A 91 10.95 -13.52 -20.43
N VAL A 92 10.19 -12.73 -19.70
CA VAL A 92 10.44 -11.29 -19.54
C VAL A 92 11.33 -11.10 -18.31
N ASN A 93 12.40 -10.32 -18.44
CA ASN A 93 13.24 -9.93 -17.32
C ASN A 93 12.97 -8.47 -16.96
N VAL A 94 12.76 -8.22 -15.68
CA VAL A 94 12.58 -6.88 -15.11
C VAL A 94 13.78 -6.47 -14.28
N THR A 95 13.91 -5.17 -13.98
CA THR A 95 15.07 -4.66 -13.25
C THR A 95 15.02 -5.08 -11.79
N PRO A 96 16.02 -5.77 -11.25
CA PRO A 96 16.06 -6.15 -9.84
C PRO A 96 16.19 -4.93 -8.93
N SER A 97 15.57 -5.00 -7.76
CA SER A 97 15.58 -3.93 -6.75
C SER A 97 16.65 -4.12 -5.67
N ASN A 98 17.20 -5.32 -5.55
CA ASN A 98 18.14 -5.68 -4.48
C ASN A 98 19.16 -6.74 -4.94
N ASP A 99 20.15 -6.98 -4.10
CA ASP A 99 21.23 -7.97 -4.35
C ASP A 99 20.72 -9.42 -4.36
N ALA A 100 19.55 -9.71 -3.80
CA ALA A 100 18.90 -11.03 -3.89
C ALA A 100 18.33 -11.32 -5.30
N GLY A 101 18.35 -10.31 -6.19
CA GLY A 101 17.92 -10.46 -7.57
C GLY A 101 16.42 -10.48 -7.78
N HIS A 102 15.63 -9.97 -6.83
CA HIS A 102 14.18 -9.83 -6.95
C HIS A 102 13.80 -8.38 -7.28
N GLN A 103 12.72 -8.19 -8.04
CA GLN A 103 12.12 -6.87 -8.17
C GLN A 103 11.13 -6.65 -7.03
N LEU A 104 11.10 -5.45 -6.45
CA LEU A 104 10.17 -5.00 -5.43
C LEU A 104 9.52 -3.69 -5.88
N HIS A 105 8.19 -3.60 -5.76
CA HIS A 105 7.39 -2.39 -5.98
C HIS A 105 7.65 -1.68 -7.30
N GLY A 106 7.87 -2.44 -8.38
CA GLY A 106 8.05 -1.90 -9.73
C GLY A 106 9.48 -1.52 -10.09
N GLY A 107 10.47 -1.85 -9.23
CA GLY A 107 11.88 -1.67 -9.51
C GLY A 107 12.51 -0.45 -8.84
N PRO A 108 13.83 -0.27 -9.00
CA PRO A 108 14.59 0.81 -8.33
C PRO A 108 14.11 2.23 -8.69
N GLU A 109 13.50 2.40 -9.87
CA GLU A 109 12.89 3.66 -10.33
C GLU A 109 11.39 3.46 -10.58
N GLY A 110 10.67 2.89 -9.59
CA GLY A 110 9.24 2.64 -9.64
C GLY A 110 8.38 3.91 -9.59
N PHE A 111 7.07 3.73 -9.51
CA PHE A 111 6.10 4.83 -9.54
C PHE A 111 6.18 5.76 -8.32
N ASP A 112 6.68 5.27 -7.21
CA ASP A 112 6.98 5.99 -5.97
C ASP A 112 8.06 7.08 -6.15
N LYS A 113 8.94 6.93 -7.12
CA LYS A 113 10.06 7.84 -7.41
C LYS A 113 9.83 8.70 -8.64
N ARG A 114 8.58 8.93 -8.99
CA ARG A 114 8.20 9.71 -10.18
C ARG A 114 7.24 10.80 -9.85
N ARG A 115 7.31 11.87 -10.63
CA ARG A 115 6.31 12.93 -10.59
C ARG A 115 5.08 12.50 -11.37
N TRP A 116 3.95 12.48 -10.69
CA TRP A 116 2.64 12.33 -11.29
C TRP A 116 2.07 13.71 -11.63
N ARG A 117 1.53 13.85 -12.82
CA ARG A 117 0.90 15.10 -13.23
C ARG A 117 -0.48 15.23 -12.62
N ILE A 118 -0.75 16.34 -11.91
CA ILE A 118 -2.09 16.66 -11.44
C ILE A 118 -2.97 16.99 -12.64
N VAL A 119 -4.04 16.23 -12.86
CA VAL A 119 -5.00 16.41 -13.95
C VAL A 119 -6.11 17.35 -13.52
N ARG A 120 -6.65 17.12 -12.33
CA ARG A 120 -7.64 17.97 -11.67
C ARG A 120 -7.55 17.81 -10.17
N ALA A 121 -7.98 18.84 -9.44
CA ALA A 121 -8.10 18.82 -7.98
C ALA A 121 -9.19 19.78 -7.56
N ASP A 122 -9.98 19.38 -6.55
CA ASP A 122 -10.95 20.23 -5.86
C ASP A 122 -10.85 20.02 -4.34
N GLU A 123 -11.88 20.35 -3.58
CA GLU A 123 -11.88 20.23 -2.13
C GLU A 123 -11.89 18.78 -1.63
N GLN A 124 -12.46 17.84 -2.39
CA GLN A 124 -12.66 16.45 -1.96
C GLN A 124 -11.92 15.41 -2.81
N GLU A 125 -11.39 15.80 -3.98
CA GLU A 125 -10.69 14.84 -4.84
C GLU A 125 -9.49 15.41 -5.57
N VAL A 126 -8.55 14.54 -5.92
CA VAL A 126 -7.45 14.83 -6.84
C VAL A 126 -7.19 13.64 -7.74
N LEU A 127 -6.99 13.92 -9.02
CA LEU A 127 -6.64 12.94 -10.05
C LEU A 127 -5.21 13.20 -10.53
N PHE A 128 -4.36 12.20 -10.37
CA PHE A 128 -3.00 12.18 -10.89
C PHE A 128 -2.92 11.27 -12.12
N ALA A 129 -1.98 11.56 -13.03
CA ALA A 129 -1.67 10.73 -14.19
C ALA A 129 -0.16 10.54 -14.36
N LEU A 130 0.22 9.35 -14.80
CA LEU A 130 1.60 8.98 -15.10
C LEU A 130 1.64 8.15 -16.39
N THR A 131 2.66 8.40 -17.22
CA THR A 131 3.01 7.54 -18.36
C THR A 131 4.31 6.80 -18.04
N SER A 132 4.28 5.47 -18.16
CA SER A 132 5.44 4.59 -18.05
C SER A 132 5.74 4.02 -19.42
N PRO A 133 6.88 4.37 -20.06
CA PRO A 133 7.19 3.99 -21.43
C PRO A 133 7.47 2.49 -21.57
N ASP A 134 7.44 1.99 -22.81
CA ASP A 134 7.88 0.62 -23.12
C ASP A 134 9.31 0.36 -22.60
N GLY A 135 9.52 -0.80 -21.98
CA GLY A 135 10.81 -1.19 -21.39
C GLY A 135 11.11 -0.55 -20.02
N ASP A 136 10.23 0.28 -19.50
CA ASP A 136 10.40 0.90 -18.19
C ASP A 136 10.52 -0.15 -17.08
N GLN A 137 11.65 -0.13 -16.33
CA GLN A 137 12.04 -1.15 -15.34
C GLN A 137 12.02 -2.59 -15.90
N GLY A 138 12.11 -2.77 -17.23
CA GLY A 138 12.05 -4.03 -17.94
C GLY A 138 10.64 -4.51 -18.29
N PHE A 139 9.58 -3.79 -17.92
CA PHE A 139 8.22 -4.16 -18.27
C PHE A 139 7.88 -3.83 -19.73
N PRO A 140 7.17 -4.72 -20.46
CA PRO A 140 6.80 -4.49 -21.84
C PRO A 140 5.64 -3.49 -21.96
N GLY A 141 5.64 -2.76 -23.07
CA GLY A 141 4.59 -1.86 -23.49
C GLY A 141 4.55 -0.53 -22.73
N THR A 142 3.88 0.44 -23.34
CA THR A 142 3.58 1.73 -22.72
C THR A 142 2.37 1.60 -21.83
N LEU A 143 2.49 2.00 -20.57
CA LEU A 143 1.39 2.01 -19.60
C LEU A 143 0.97 3.45 -19.31
N GLN A 144 -0.33 3.71 -19.38
CA GLN A 144 -0.96 4.95 -18.91
C GLN A 144 -1.65 4.67 -17.59
N ALA A 145 -1.22 5.33 -16.52
CA ALA A 145 -1.77 5.15 -15.18
C ALA A 145 -2.44 6.41 -14.67
N THR A 146 -3.47 6.23 -13.85
CA THR A 146 -4.04 7.29 -13.02
C THR A 146 -4.17 6.82 -11.57
N ALA A 147 -4.02 7.76 -10.63
CA ALA A 147 -4.31 7.60 -9.21
C ALA A 147 -5.34 8.66 -8.82
N HIS A 148 -6.52 8.23 -8.41
CA HIS A 148 -7.61 9.10 -8.02
C HIS A 148 -7.83 8.97 -6.51
N TYR A 149 -7.56 10.04 -5.77
CA TYR A 149 -7.81 10.15 -4.34
C TYR A 149 -9.09 10.94 -4.13
N ARG A 150 -9.99 10.40 -3.31
CA ARG A 150 -11.22 11.08 -2.90
C ARG A 150 -11.42 10.93 -1.40
N LEU A 151 -11.74 12.05 -0.73
CA LEU A 151 -12.15 12.09 0.66
C LEU A 151 -13.66 12.25 0.75
N THR A 152 -14.35 11.24 1.27
CA THR A 152 -15.80 11.23 1.38
C THR A 152 -16.28 11.88 2.69
N ASP A 153 -17.56 12.26 2.75
CA ASP A 153 -18.16 12.89 3.93
C ASP A 153 -18.34 11.91 5.11
N ASP A 154 -18.26 10.60 4.87
CA ASP A 154 -18.26 9.53 5.90
C ASP A 154 -16.83 9.07 6.28
N ASN A 155 -15.82 9.96 6.09
CA ASN A 155 -14.43 9.79 6.49
C ASN A 155 -13.73 8.60 5.80
N ARG A 156 -13.97 8.38 4.51
CA ARG A 156 -13.21 7.43 3.70
C ARG A 156 -12.16 8.15 2.87
N ILE A 157 -10.94 7.64 2.92
CA ILE A 157 -9.92 7.91 1.90
C ILE A 157 -10.10 6.82 0.84
N ALA A 158 -10.70 7.17 -0.29
CA ALA A 158 -10.85 6.26 -1.43
C ALA A 158 -9.73 6.50 -2.44
N ILE A 159 -8.99 5.45 -2.79
CA ILE A 159 -7.89 5.49 -3.76
C ILE A 159 -8.27 4.54 -4.90
N THR A 160 -8.44 5.09 -6.10
CA THR A 160 -8.71 4.29 -7.31
C THR A 160 -7.54 4.41 -8.28
N TYR A 161 -6.89 3.28 -8.55
CA TYR A 161 -5.91 3.18 -9.61
C TYR A 161 -6.58 2.68 -10.88
N ARG A 162 -6.23 3.28 -12.04
CA ARG A 162 -6.62 2.80 -13.35
C ARG A 162 -5.39 2.75 -14.26
N ALA A 163 -5.34 1.77 -15.14
CA ALA A 163 -4.27 1.72 -16.12
C ALA A 163 -4.76 1.07 -17.44
N THR A 164 -4.11 1.47 -18.53
CA THR A 164 -4.19 0.82 -19.85
C THR A 164 -2.80 0.57 -20.40
N VAL A 165 -2.66 -0.43 -21.26
CA VAL A 165 -1.39 -0.82 -21.89
C VAL A 165 -1.56 -0.99 -23.39
N ASP A 166 -0.47 -0.82 -24.16
CA ASP A 166 -0.42 -1.10 -25.58
C ASP A 166 0.17 -2.48 -25.92
N GLN A 167 0.74 -3.18 -24.92
CA GLN A 167 1.19 -4.58 -24.99
C GLN A 167 0.81 -5.30 -23.70
N PRO A 168 0.64 -6.66 -23.70
CA PRO A 168 0.38 -7.40 -22.47
C PRO A 168 1.45 -7.15 -21.41
N CYS A 169 1.03 -6.85 -20.18
CA CYS A 169 1.93 -6.53 -19.08
C CYS A 169 1.27 -6.88 -17.75
N PRO A 170 1.96 -7.51 -16.80
CA PRO A 170 1.47 -7.61 -15.43
C PRO A 170 1.32 -6.22 -14.80
N VAL A 171 0.16 -5.95 -14.20
CA VAL A 171 -0.14 -4.67 -13.53
C VAL A 171 -0.73 -4.95 -12.16
N ASN A 172 -0.12 -4.38 -11.15
CA ASN A 172 -0.56 -4.45 -9.76
C ASN A 172 -0.15 -3.16 -9.07
N MET A 173 -1.11 -2.30 -8.72
CA MET A 173 -0.83 -1.00 -8.14
C MET A 173 -1.48 -0.92 -6.76
N THR A 174 -0.74 -0.40 -5.78
CA THR A 174 -1.23 -0.18 -4.42
C THR A 174 -0.68 1.11 -3.83
N ASN A 175 -1.21 1.51 -2.67
CA ASN A 175 -0.65 2.58 -1.85
C ASN A 175 0.02 1.98 -0.61
N HIS A 176 1.27 2.38 -0.37
CA HIS A 176 2.07 1.87 0.74
C HIS A 176 1.99 2.76 1.98
N VAL A 177 0.78 3.10 2.38
CA VAL A 177 0.55 3.89 3.60
C VAL A 177 0.75 3.04 4.85
N TYR A 178 1.40 3.64 5.85
CA TYR A 178 1.51 3.04 7.18
C TYR A 178 0.56 3.71 8.15
N PHE A 179 -0.09 2.89 8.95
CA PHE A 179 -1.06 3.32 9.96
C PHE A 179 -0.52 3.10 11.37
N ASN A 180 -0.78 4.06 12.24
CA ASN A 180 -0.81 3.92 13.68
C ASN A 180 -2.03 4.69 14.20
N LEU A 181 -3.08 3.98 14.61
CA LEU A 181 -4.36 4.59 14.96
C LEU A 181 -4.32 5.33 16.30
N ASP A 182 -3.27 5.16 17.09
CA ASP A 182 -3.01 5.97 18.30
C ASP A 182 -2.23 7.27 17.97
N GLY A 183 -1.99 7.55 16.70
CA GLY A 183 -1.09 8.58 16.22
C GLY A 183 0.35 8.07 16.18
N GLU A 184 1.36 8.92 16.14
CA GLU A 184 2.76 8.47 16.09
C GLU A 184 3.29 7.95 17.44
N GLN A 185 2.40 7.58 18.34
CA GLN A 185 2.73 7.13 19.68
C GLN A 185 2.75 5.61 19.77
N GLY A 186 3.90 5.06 20.15
CA GLY A 186 4.00 3.66 20.53
C GLY A 186 3.96 2.66 19.39
N ASP A 187 3.77 1.43 19.75
CA ASP A 187 3.93 0.22 18.99
C ASP A 187 2.58 -0.30 18.52
N VAL A 188 2.40 -0.53 17.22
CA VAL A 188 1.12 -0.98 16.64
C VAL A 188 0.73 -2.40 17.02
N ARG A 189 1.61 -3.19 17.64
CA ARG A 189 1.30 -4.55 18.06
C ARG A 189 0.19 -4.62 19.11
N GLN A 190 -0.11 -3.50 19.79
CA GLN A 190 -1.25 -3.40 20.71
C GLN A 190 -2.57 -3.09 20.02
N HIS A 191 -2.56 -2.72 18.74
CA HIS A 191 -3.79 -2.59 17.96
C HIS A 191 -4.47 -3.94 17.81
N GLN A 192 -5.81 -3.94 17.80
CA GLN A 192 -6.55 -5.12 17.35
C GLN A 192 -6.68 -5.11 15.83
N LEU A 193 -6.55 -6.28 15.24
CA LEU A 193 -6.67 -6.50 13.79
C LEU A 193 -7.63 -7.63 13.52
N GLN A 194 -8.47 -7.46 12.52
CA GLN A 194 -9.25 -8.51 11.88
C GLN A 194 -8.98 -8.49 10.38
N ILE A 195 -8.78 -9.66 9.78
CA ILE A 195 -8.66 -9.84 8.32
C ILE A 195 -9.64 -10.93 7.90
N LEU A 196 -10.52 -10.63 6.95
CA LEU A 196 -11.55 -11.55 6.47
C LEU A 196 -10.97 -12.43 5.34
N ALA A 197 -10.16 -13.39 5.73
CA ALA A 197 -9.49 -14.34 4.84
C ALA A 197 -9.34 -15.70 5.51
N GLN A 198 -9.57 -16.78 4.73
CA GLN A 198 -9.37 -18.14 5.18
C GLN A 198 -7.93 -18.64 4.95
N ARG A 199 -7.19 -18.00 4.06
CA ARG A 199 -5.86 -18.44 3.64
C ARG A 199 -4.87 -17.26 3.57
N TYR A 200 -3.62 -17.57 3.86
CA TYR A 200 -2.48 -16.67 3.69
C TYR A 200 -1.42 -17.32 2.81
N LEU A 201 -0.49 -16.52 2.31
CA LEU A 201 0.61 -16.96 1.48
C LEU A 201 1.92 -16.89 2.29
N PRO A 202 2.50 -18.06 2.66
CA PRO A 202 3.81 -18.11 3.31
C PRO A 202 4.92 -17.60 2.40
N VAL A 203 5.98 -17.09 3.00
CA VAL A 203 7.16 -16.60 2.28
C VAL A 203 8.45 -17.21 2.82
N GLU A 204 9.48 -17.22 2.00
CA GLU A 204 10.84 -17.53 2.39
C GLU A 204 11.51 -16.29 3.04
N SER A 205 12.72 -16.44 3.56
CA SER A 205 13.44 -15.38 4.26
C SER A 205 13.78 -14.16 3.38
N ASP A 206 13.75 -14.30 2.06
CA ASP A 206 13.92 -13.24 1.08
C ASP A 206 12.58 -12.58 0.68
N GLY A 207 11.47 -13.03 1.29
CA GLY A 207 10.11 -12.51 1.07
C GLY A 207 9.43 -13.04 -0.20
N ILE A 208 10.03 -13.99 -0.91
CA ILE A 208 9.39 -14.65 -2.05
C ILE A 208 8.43 -15.72 -1.53
N PRO A 209 7.20 -15.84 -2.09
CA PRO A 209 6.26 -16.87 -1.72
C PRO A 209 6.81 -18.30 -1.92
N ASP A 210 6.51 -19.21 -1.01
CA ASP A 210 6.85 -20.62 -1.17
C ASP A 210 5.97 -21.37 -2.20
N GLY A 211 4.93 -20.71 -2.71
CA GLY A 211 4.07 -21.19 -3.79
C GLY A 211 2.72 -21.75 -3.38
N GLU A 212 2.49 -22.05 -2.10
CA GLU A 212 1.25 -22.66 -1.63
C GLU A 212 0.51 -21.81 -0.60
N LEU A 213 -0.78 -21.58 -0.84
CA LEU A 213 -1.67 -20.95 0.13
C LEU A 213 -1.97 -21.89 1.29
N LYS A 214 -1.78 -21.45 2.52
CA LYS A 214 -2.10 -22.18 3.75
C LYS A 214 -3.37 -21.65 4.42
N ASP A 215 -4.11 -22.54 5.08
CA ASP A 215 -5.24 -22.14 5.91
C ASP A 215 -4.74 -21.37 7.14
N VAL A 216 -5.45 -20.30 7.50
CA VAL A 216 -5.13 -19.51 8.71
C VAL A 216 -5.55 -20.23 10.00
N ALA A 217 -6.50 -21.15 9.93
CA ALA A 217 -7.08 -21.82 11.10
C ALA A 217 -6.01 -22.51 11.97
N ASN A 218 -6.03 -22.25 13.27
CA ASN A 218 -5.07 -22.77 14.26
C ASN A 218 -3.61 -22.32 14.02
N THR A 219 -3.40 -21.21 13.34
CA THR A 219 -2.08 -20.58 13.15
C THR A 219 -2.04 -19.19 13.77
N SER A 220 -0.85 -18.60 13.88
CA SER A 220 -0.67 -17.21 14.28
C SER A 220 -1.28 -16.19 13.30
N PHE A 221 -1.56 -16.62 12.06
CA PHE A 221 -2.20 -15.83 11.00
C PHE A 221 -3.73 -15.81 11.07
N ASP A 222 -4.37 -16.45 12.07
CA ASP A 222 -5.83 -16.44 12.21
C ASP A 222 -6.33 -15.12 12.78
N PHE A 223 -6.59 -14.18 11.89
CA PHE A 223 -7.22 -12.87 12.19
C PHE A 223 -8.70 -12.81 11.81
N ARG A 224 -9.38 -13.96 11.59
CA ARG A 224 -10.82 -13.98 11.27
C ARG A 224 -11.69 -13.40 12.38
N GLN A 225 -11.22 -13.47 13.62
CA GLN A 225 -11.79 -12.75 14.77
C GLN A 225 -10.79 -11.67 15.23
N PRO A 226 -11.27 -10.50 15.71
CA PRO A 226 -10.40 -9.46 16.21
C PRO A 226 -9.48 -9.97 17.32
N LYS A 227 -8.18 -9.77 17.17
CA LYS A 227 -7.17 -10.01 18.22
C LYS A 227 -6.07 -8.96 18.14
N THR A 228 -5.34 -8.75 19.26
CA THR A 228 -4.15 -7.89 19.20
C THR A 228 -3.08 -8.52 18.31
N ILE A 229 -2.36 -7.70 17.56
CA ILE A 229 -1.24 -8.16 16.73
C ILE A 229 -0.20 -8.85 17.60
N ALA A 230 -0.02 -8.37 18.84
CA ALA A 230 0.92 -8.95 19.83
C ALA A 230 0.56 -10.38 20.26
N ALA A 231 -0.70 -10.81 20.18
CA ALA A 231 -1.15 -12.08 20.75
C ALA A 231 -0.35 -13.29 20.27
N ASP A 232 -0.02 -13.34 18.98
CA ASP A 232 0.75 -14.42 18.36
C ASP A 232 1.98 -13.89 17.60
N PHE A 233 2.50 -12.74 18.00
CA PHE A 233 3.62 -12.09 17.31
C PHE A 233 4.90 -12.91 17.45
N LEU A 234 5.54 -13.23 16.32
CA LEU A 234 6.73 -14.10 16.22
C LEU A 234 6.52 -15.54 16.77
N ALA A 235 5.26 -15.98 16.87
CA ALA A 235 4.92 -17.27 17.45
C ALA A 235 5.33 -18.47 16.59
N ASP A 236 5.47 -18.28 15.28
CA ASP A 236 5.84 -19.35 14.36
C ASP A 236 7.00 -19.02 13.42
N ALA A 237 7.48 -20.04 12.69
CA ALA A 237 8.64 -19.92 11.82
C ALA A 237 8.39 -18.99 10.60
N ASP A 238 7.15 -18.90 10.09
CA ASP A 238 6.86 -18.06 8.93
C ASP A 238 7.01 -16.57 9.30
N GLN A 239 6.56 -16.17 10.49
CA GLN A 239 6.80 -14.82 10.99
C GLN A 239 8.29 -14.55 11.31
N GLN A 240 8.98 -15.56 11.91
CA GLN A 240 10.39 -15.40 12.31
C GLN A 240 11.31 -15.15 11.11
N LYS A 241 11.00 -15.72 9.93
CA LYS A 241 11.75 -15.51 8.68
C LYS A 241 11.85 -14.03 8.30
N VAL A 242 10.80 -13.23 8.59
CA VAL A 242 10.64 -11.83 8.17
C VAL A 242 10.44 -10.86 9.34
N LYS A 243 10.79 -11.26 10.57
CA LYS A 243 10.74 -10.45 11.81
C LYS A 243 9.35 -9.97 12.21
N GLY A 244 8.30 -10.66 11.82
CA GLY A 244 6.91 -10.29 12.10
C GLY A 244 5.98 -10.68 10.98
N TYR A 245 4.87 -9.98 10.84
CA TYR A 245 3.99 -10.17 9.69
C TYR A 245 4.52 -9.39 8.48
N ASP A 246 4.62 -10.07 7.35
CA ASP A 246 4.88 -9.52 6.00
C ASP A 246 4.31 -10.51 4.98
N HIS A 247 2.98 -10.71 5.04
CA HIS A 247 2.31 -11.81 4.36
C HIS A 247 1.03 -11.34 3.70
N ALA A 248 0.73 -11.93 2.53
CA ALA A 248 -0.51 -11.70 1.81
C ALA A 248 -1.61 -12.66 2.26
N PHE A 249 -2.81 -12.13 2.42
CA PHE A 249 -4.04 -12.85 2.74
C PHE A 249 -4.96 -12.86 1.52
N LEU A 250 -5.40 -14.03 1.09
CA LEU A 250 -6.39 -14.16 0.02
C LEU A 250 -7.78 -13.85 0.57
N LEU A 251 -8.35 -12.72 0.16
CA LEU A 251 -9.59 -12.18 0.73
C LEU A 251 -10.82 -13.02 0.38
N ASP A 252 -11.71 -13.22 1.36
CA ASP A 252 -12.98 -13.93 1.17
C ASP A 252 -13.94 -13.16 0.26
N ALA A 253 -13.89 -11.84 0.26
CA ALA A 253 -14.71 -10.96 -0.56
C ALA A 253 -14.42 -11.05 -2.07
N LYS A 254 -13.28 -11.63 -2.47
CA LYS A 254 -12.90 -11.87 -3.87
C LYS A 254 -13.06 -10.64 -4.79
N GLY A 255 -12.71 -9.45 -4.28
CA GLY A 255 -12.81 -8.20 -5.00
C GLY A 255 -14.16 -7.47 -4.90
N ASP A 256 -15.07 -7.93 -4.04
CA ASP A 256 -16.31 -7.18 -3.72
C ASP A 256 -16.00 -6.07 -2.69
N ALA A 257 -15.74 -4.86 -3.19
CA ALA A 257 -15.45 -3.70 -2.35
C ALA A 257 -16.64 -3.20 -1.50
N SER A 258 -17.82 -3.81 -1.60
CA SER A 258 -18.93 -3.52 -0.69
C SER A 258 -18.80 -4.24 0.65
N GLN A 259 -17.93 -5.25 0.73
CA GLN A 259 -17.65 -6.01 1.94
C GLN A 259 -16.33 -5.55 2.57
N PRO A 260 -16.23 -5.50 3.90
CA PRO A 260 -14.96 -5.21 4.56
C PRO A 260 -13.93 -6.31 4.27
N ALA A 261 -12.69 -5.90 4.03
CA ALA A 261 -11.54 -6.81 3.88
C ALA A 261 -10.80 -6.97 5.21
N ALA A 262 -10.63 -5.86 5.94
CA ALA A 262 -9.95 -5.84 7.24
C ALA A 262 -10.50 -4.72 8.13
N GLN A 263 -10.28 -4.86 9.43
CA GLN A 263 -10.59 -3.82 10.42
C GLN A 263 -9.43 -3.70 11.43
N VAL A 264 -9.14 -2.48 11.83
CA VAL A 264 -8.11 -2.16 12.82
C VAL A 264 -8.72 -1.25 13.89
N TRP A 265 -8.41 -1.51 15.16
CA TRP A 265 -8.80 -0.64 16.27
C TRP A 265 -7.57 -0.13 16.99
N SER A 266 -7.57 1.14 17.32
CA SER A 266 -6.53 1.77 18.16
C SER A 266 -6.47 1.10 19.55
N GLN A 267 -5.30 1.13 20.19
CA GLN A 267 -5.13 0.60 21.54
C GLN A 267 -6.03 1.33 22.56
N ASP A 268 -6.20 2.65 22.42
CA ASP A 268 -7.04 3.47 23.29
C ASP A 268 -8.55 3.32 23.00
N GLY A 269 -8.92 2.58 21.95
CA GLY A 269 -10.31 2.31 21.55
C GLY A 269 -11.04 3.51 20.92
N LYS A 270 -10.38 4.65 20.71
CA LYS A 270 -11.03 5.89 20.21
C LYS A 270 -11.18 5.96 18.71
N LEU A 271 -10.43 5.14 17.95
CA LEU A 271 -10.43 5.15 16.49
C LEU A 271 -10.47 3.72 15.96
N GLN A 272 -11.34 3.50 14.98
CA GLN A 272 -11.38 2.29 14.16
C GLN A 272 -11.15 2.66 12.71
N MET A 273 -10.43 1.80 11.98
CA MET A 273 -10.32 1.85 10.53
C MET A 273 -10.89 0.57 9.92
N THR A 274 -11.70 0.71 8.88
CA THR A 274 -12.18 -0.42 8.06
C THR A 274 -11.62 -0.27 6.65
N VAL A 275 -11.07 -1.35 6.12
CA VAL A 275 -10.53 -1.43 4.76
C VAL A 275 -11.53 -2.13 3.86
N TYR A 276 -11.85 -1.50 2.72
CA TYR A 276 -12.63 -2.08 1.63
C TYR A 276 -11.76 -2.10 0.38
N THR A 277 -11.84 -3.15 -0.44
CA THR A 277 -11.03 -3.21 -1.66
C THR A 277 -11.63 -4.09 -2.73
N SER A 278 -11.35 -3.75 -4.00
CA SER A 278 -11.61 -4.59 -5.16
C SER A 278 -10.45 -5.53 -5.50
N ALA A 279 -9.34 -5.48 -4.75
CA ALA A 279 -8.21 -6.38 -4.94
C ALA A 279 -8.52 -7.79 -4.39
N PRO A 280 -7.91 -8.83 -4.94
CA PRO A 280 -8.13 -10.22 -4.50
C PRO A 280 -7.43 -10.54 -3.17
N ALA A 281 -6.39 -9.80 -2.80
CA ALA A 281 -5.57 -10.06 -1.63
C ALA A 281 -5.22 -8.77 -0.87
N LEU A 282 -4.77 -8.95 0.36
CA LEU A 282 -4.31 -7.89 1.24
C LEU A 282 -2.98 -8.30 1.86
N GLN A 283 -1.92 -7.54 1.61
CA GLN A 283 -0.66 -7.69 2.32
C GLN A 283 -0.78 -7.03 3.69
N PHE A 284 -0.50 -7.78 4.75
CA PHE A 284 -0.32 -7.24 6.09
C PHE A 284 1.16 -7.21 6.44
N TYR A 285 1.67 -6.00 6.66
CA TYR A 285 3.04 -5.74 7.07
C TYR A 285 3.05 -5.02 8.42
N SER A 286 3.71 -5.59 9.41
CA SER A 286 3.76 -5.05 10.78
C SER A 286 4.87 -4.02 11.01
N GLY A 287 5.51 -3.50 9.96
CA GLY A 287 6.55 -2.48 10.06
C GLY A 287 7.88 -3.00 10.60
N ASN A 288 8.26 -4.22 10.24
CA ASN A 288 9.40 -4.98 10.77
C ASN A 288 10.77 -4.31 10.55
N TYR A 289 10.85 -3.38 9.60
CA TYR A 289 12.07 -2.67 9.19
C TYR A 289 11.85 -1.15 9.07
N LEU A 290 10.95 -0.59 9.86
CA LEU A 290 10.73 0.86 9.91
C LEU A 290 11.84 1.61 10.64
N GLY A 291 12.62 0.92 11.47
CA GLY A 291 13.66 1.52 12.29
C GLY A 291 14.64 2.38 11.48
N GLY A 292 14.86 3.61 11.93
CA GLY A 292 15.71 4.58 11.25
C GLY A 292 15.04 5.40 10.15
N THR A 293 13.78 5.10 9.77
CA THR A 293 13.02 5.91 8.80
C THR A 293 12.69 7.28 9.40
N PRO A 294 12.91 8.40 8.67
CA PRO A 294 12.55 9.74 9.15
C PRO A 294 11.05 9.82 9.52
N SER A 295 10.75 10.48 10.62
CA SER A 295 9.39 10.65 11.13
C SER A 295 8.88 12.09 11.00
N GLN A 296 7.67 12.34 11.52
CA GLN A 296 7.12 13.71 11.68
C GLN A 296 7.72 14.43 12.89
N THR A 297 8.53 13.74 13.71
CA THR A 297 9.22 14.30 14.86
C THR A 297 10.75 14.37 14.62
N THR A 298 11.51 14.70 15.65
CA THR A 298 12.99 14.71 15.58
C THR A 298 13.61 13.30 15.64
N GLU A 299 12.89 12.34 16.25
CA GLU A 299 13.37 10.97 16.38
C GLU A 299 12.85 10.12 15.22
N PRO A 300 13.68 9.28 14.59
CA PRO A 300 13.23 8.38 13.53
C PRO A 300 12.25 7.33 14.07
N TYR A 301 11.46 6.74 13.17
CA TYR A 301 10.60 5.62 13.55
C TYR A 301 11.40 4.44 14.09
N ALA A 302 10.80 3.70 15.01
CA ALA A 302 11.24 2.39 15.42
C ALA A 302 10.55 1.27 14.61
N ASP A 303 11.11 0.06 14.65
CA ASP A 303 10.42 -1.12 14.14
C ASP A 303 9.07 -1.28 14.84
N TRP A 304 8.05 -1.73 14.09
CA TRP A 304 6.67 -1.97 14.54
C TRP A 304 5.91 -0.73 15.03
N GLN A 305 6.34 0.44 14.66
CA GLN A 305 5.65 1.70 15.00
C GLN A 305 4.52 2.04 14.03
N GLY A 306 4.42 1.33 12.91
CA GLY A 306 3.36 1.44 11.93
C GLY A 306 3.06 0.11 11.26
N LEU A 307 1.81 -0.10 10.84
CA LEU A 307 1.39 -1.25 10.04
C LEU A 307 0.94 -0.80 8.65
N ALA A 308 1.18 -1.63 7.62
CA ALA A 308 0.62 -1.42 6.29
C ALA A 308 -0.40 -2.51 5.97
N LEU A 309 -1.47 -2.11 5.26
CA LEU A 309 -2.50 -2.99 4.71
C LEU A 309 -2.63 -2.64 3.23
N GLU A 310 -1.90 -3.38 2.40
CA GLU A 310 -1.77 -3.10 0.97
C GLU A 310 -2.70 -4.01 0.18
N SER A 311 -3.66 -3.40 -0.51
CA SER A 311 -4.61 -4.11 -1.37
C SER A 311 -3.95 -4.38 -2.72
N GLU A 312 -3.78 -5.66 -3.07
CA GLU A 312 -3.00 -6.05 -4.25
C GLU A 312 -3.36 -7.46 -4.74
N PHE A 313 -2.75 -7.92 -5.84
CA PHE A 313 -2.65 -9.33 -6.16
C PHE A 313 -1.67 -10.01 -5.20
N LEU A 314 -1.78 -11.33 -5.05
CA LEU A 314 -0.78 -12.08 -4.31
C LEU A 314 0.63 -11.78 -4.88
N PRO A 315 1.66 -11.59 -4.02
CA PRO A 315 3.03 -11.38 -4.48
C PRO A 315 3.49 -12.46 -5.46
N ASP A 316 4.30 -12.08 -6.46
CA ASP A 316 4.83 -12.99 -7.49
C ASP A 316 3.78 -13.67 -8.39
N SER A 317 2.56 -13.12 -8.46
CA SER A 317 1.46 -13.69 -9.26
C SER A 317 1.78 -13.95 -10.74
N PRO A 318 2.63 -13.16 -11.43
CA PRO A 318 2.99 -13.49 -12.81
C PRO A 318 3.66 -14.85 -13.00
N ASN A 319 4.28 -15.39 -11.93
CA ASN A 319 4.90 -16.72 -11.89
C ASN A 319 3.95 -17.83 -11.40
N HIS A 320 2.74 -17.45 -10.93
CA HIS A 320 1.79 -18.38 -10.31
C HIS A 320 0.36 -18.23 -10.89
N PRO A 321 0.18 -18.46 -12.20
CA PRO A 321 -1.14 -18.29 -12.85
C PRO A 321 -2.21 -19.29 -12.35
N GLN A 322 -1.81 -20.31 -11.57
CA GLN A 322 -2.70 -21.30 -10.98
C GLN A 322 -3.40 -20.83 -9.70
N TRP A 323 -2.97 -19.72 -9.09
CA TRP A 323 -3.60 -19.23 -7.85
C TRP A 323 -5.05 -18.80 -8.09
N PRO A 324 -5.95 -19.00 -7.10
CA PRO A 324 -7.38 -18.74 -7.23
C PRO A 324 -7.72 -17.24 -7.10
N GLN A 325 -7.18 -16.45 -8.01
CA GLN A 325 -7.38 -15.02 -8.15
C GLN A 325 -7.46 -14.65 -9.65
N PRO A 326 -7.93 -13.46 -10.03
CA PRO A 326 -7.90 -13.01 -11.43
C PRO A 326 -6.48 -12.94 -12.00
N ASP A 327 -6.36 -13.04 -13.33
CA ASP A 327 -5.10 -12.85 -14.05
C ASP A 327 -4.58 -11.42 -13.83
N CYS A 328 -3.33 -11.29 -13.40
CA CYS A 328 -2.69 -9.99 -13.20
C CYS A 328 -2.15 -9.36 -14.50
N VAL A 329 -2.21 -10.07 -15.62
CA VAL A 329 -1.75 -9.58 -16.93
C VAL A 329 -2.84 -8.74 -17.60
N LEU A 330 -2.58 -7.44 -17.67
CA LEU A 330 -3.42 -6.51 -18.43
C LEU A 330 -3.08 -6.60 -19.93
N ARG A 331 -4.10 -6.60 -20.77
CA ARG A 331 -3.95 -6.69 -22.24
C ARG A 331 -4.48 -5.45 -22.94
N PRO A 332 -3.97 -5.12 -24.14
CA PRO A 332 -4.51 -4.02 -24.94
C PRO A 332 -6.02 -4.11 -25.09
N GLY A 333 -6.70 -2.96 -24.92
CA GLY A 333 -8.18 -2.88 -24.97
C GLY A 333 -8.88 -3.20 -23.64
N GLN A 334 -8.15 -3.67 -22.63
CA GLN A 334 -8.65 -3.82 -21.25
C GLN A 334 -8.26 -2.61 -20.40
N GLU A 335 -8.98 -2.40 -19.32
CA GLU A 335 -8.64 -1.43 -18.28
C GLU A 335 -8.38 -2.15 -16.94
N TYR A 336 -7.25 -1.87 -16.32
CA TYR A 336 -7.00 -2.23 -14.93
C TYR A 336 -7.73 -1.22 -14.02
N VAL A 337 -8.45 -1.72 -13.04
CA VAL A 337 -9.12 -0.90 -12.02
C VAL A 337 -8.90 -1.55 -10.66
N SER A 338 -8.33 -0.81 -9.72
CA SER A 338 -8.19 -1.23 -8.33
C SER A 338 -8.67 -0.11 -7.41
N LEU A 339 -9.62 -0.44 -6.52
CA LEU A 339 -10.16 0.46 -5.51
C LEU A 339 -9.73 -0.02 -4.13
N THR A 340 -9.26 0.89 -3.30
CA THR A 340 -9.07 0.69 -1.86
C THR A 340 -9.67 1.87 -1.11
N GLU A 341 -10.46 1.60 -0.08
CA GLU A 341 -11.03 2.61 0.80
C GLU A 341 -10.63 2.33 2.26
N TYR A 342 -10.13 3.37 2.92
CA TYR A 342 -9.85 3.37 4.35
C TYR A 342 -10.88 4.26 5.04
N GLN A 343 -11.85 3.65 5.72
CA GLN A 343 -12.88 4.36 6.46
C GLN A 343 -12.49 4.51 7.93
N PHE A 344 -12.44 5.75 8.42
CA PHE A 344 -12.14 6.07 9.81
C PHE A 344 -13.42 6.35 10.59
N ILE A 345 -13.58 5.66 11.72
CA ILE A 345 -14.74 5.75 12.60
C ILE A 345 -14.25 6.12 14.00
N ALA A 346 -14.56 7.35 14.43
CA ALA A 346 -14.34 7.79 15.82
C ALA A 346 -15.34 7.06 16.74
N ARG A 347 -14.86 6.65 17.91
CA ARG A 347 -15.62 5.88 18.89
C ARG A 347 -15.66 6.56 20.25
#